data_6b3181e3ca582fa021c991a75a6e7f43
#
_entry.id   6b3181e3ca582fa021c991a75a6e7f43
#
_cell.length_a   1.000
_cell.length_b   1.000
_cell.length_c   1.000
_cell.angle_alpha   90.00
_cell.angle_beta   90.00
_cell.angle_gamma   90.00
#
_symmetry.space_group_name_H-M   'P 1'
#
loop_
_entity.id
_entity.type
_entity.pdbx_description
1 polymer ?
#
loop_
_entity_poly.entity_id
_entity_poly.type
_entity_poly.pdbx_seq_one_letter_code
_entity_poly.pdbx_strand_id
1 'polypeptide(L)'
;MEKIKISAVSYTNTKPFIYGIQHAQVLKQIDLSLDIPSDCAKKLIESQVDIGLIPVAAIPFVPNAQIISSFCIGSIGAVNSVFIFSDVPVNKIKTVKLDPQSRTSNNLAKVR
;
A
#
# COMPACT_ATOMS: atom_id res chain seq x y z
N MET A 1 -21.93 -11.28 -15.44
CA MET A 1 -21.75 -10.31 -14.34
C MET A 1 -20.33 -9.79 -14.36
N GLU A 2 -20.18 -8.50 -14.33
CA GLU A 2 -18.85 -7.88 -14.28
C GLU A 2 -18.15 -8.25 -12.97
N LYS A 3 -16.87 -8.64 -13.05
CA LYS A 3 -16.10 -9.01 -11.87
C LYS A 3 -15.63 -7.76 -11.14
N ILE A 4 -15.62 -7.80 -9.81
CA ILE A 4 -15.03 -6.76 -8.98
C ILE A 4 -13.52 -6.80 -9.14
N LYS A 5 -12.92 -5.69 -9.51
CA LYS A 5 -11.48 -5.56 -9.72
C LYS A 5 -10.79 -5.18 -8.42
N ILE A 6 -9.84 -6.00 -7.99
CA ILE A 6 -9.09 -5.81 -6.74
C ILE A 6 -7.60 -5.72 -7.03
N SER A 7 -6.94 -4.69 -6.50
CA SER A 7 -5.49 -4.57 -6.50
C SER A 7 -4.95 -4.76 -5.08
N ALA A 8 -4.04 -5.71 -4.91
CA ALA A 8 -3.41 -5.99 -3.64
C ALA A 8 -1.89 -5.98 -3.76
N VAL A 9 -1.21 -5.64 -2.66
CA VAL A 9 0.24 -5.56 -2.62
C VAL A 9 0.86 -6.96 -2.69
N SER A 10 1.87 -7.13 -3.54
CA SER A 10 2.56 -8.42 -3.75
C SER A 10 3.54 -8.82 -2.65
N TYR A 11 3.60 -8.08 -1.53
CA TYR A 11 4.53 -8.33 -0.44
C TYR A 11 4.06 -9.45 0.49
N THR A 12 5.00 -10.03 1.24
CA THR A 12 4.74 -11.15 2.16
C THR A 12 3.71 -10.81 3.24
N ASN A 13 3.70 -9.57 3.74
CA ASN A 13 2.75 -9.12 4.77
C ASN A 13 1.30 -9.02 4.26
N THR A 14 1.08 -9.08 2.95
CA THR A 14 -0.25 -9.12 2.34
C THR A 14 -0.80 -10.55 2.22
N LYS A 15 0.03 -11.56 2.38
CA LYS A 15 -0.37 -12.97 2.20
C LYS A 15 -1.61 -13.40 2.99
N PRO A 16 -1.84 -12.97 4.24
CA PRO A 16 -3.07 -13.32 4.95
C PRO A 16 -4.35 -12.87 4.23
N PHE A 17 -4.35 -11.68 3.63
CA PHE A 17 -5.48 -11.19 2.82
C PHE A 17 -5.64 -12.00 1.54
N ILE A 18 -4.55 -12.21 0.82
CA ILE A 18 -4.54 -12.94 -0.46
C ILE A 18 -4.96 -14.39 -0.28
N TYR A 19 -4.46 -15.05 0.75
CA TYR A 19 -4.80 -16.44 1.04
C TYR A 19 -6.32 -16.61 1.22
N GLY A 20 -6.95 -15.76 2.03
CA GLY A 20 -8.38 -15.80 2.24
C GLY A 20 -9.17 -15.62 0.94
N ILE A 21 -8.79 -14.69 0.09
CA ILE A 21 -9.42 -14.43 -1.21
C ILE A 21 -9.24 -15.64 -2.15
N GLN A 22 -8.02 -16.18 -2.26
CA GLN A 22 -7.70 -17.26 -3.19
C GLN A 22 -8.36 -18.59 -2.84
N HIS A 23 -8.69 -18.83 -1.56
CA HIS A 23 -9.33 -20.06 -1.09
C HIS A 23 -10.83 -19.91 -0.86
N ALA A 24 -11.39 -18.74 -1.11
CA ALA A 24 -12.82 -18.49 -0.99
C ALA A 24 -13.54 -18.65 -2.33
N GLN A 25 -14.82 -18.99 -2.27
CA GLN A 25 -15.66 -19.03 -3.48
C GLN A 25 -15.78 -17.67 -4.19
N VAL A 26 -15.52 -16.58 -3.48
CA VAL A 26 -15.55 -15.22 -4.01
C VAL A 26 -14.54 -14.99 -5.16
N LEU A 27 -13.49 -15.82 -5.26
CA LEU A 27 -12.49 -15.72 -6.35
C LEU A 27 -13.12 -15.76 -7.75
N LYS A 28 -14.25 -16.46 -7.89
CA LYS A 28 -14.99 -16.53 -9.17
C LYS A 28 -15.63 -15.19 -9.56
N GLN A 29 -15.87 -14.32 -8.59
CA GLN A 29 -16.56 -13.04 -8.73
C GLN A 29 -15.61 -11.85 -8.82
N ILE A 30 -14.30 -12.08 -8.65
CA ILE A 30 -13.30 -11.03 -8.60
C ILE A 30 -12.23 -11.21 -9.68
N ASP A 31 -11.58 -10.10 -10.01
CA ASP A 31 -10.36 -10.02 -10.80
C ASP A 31 -9.26 -9.44 -9.90
N LEU A 32 -8.34 -10.29 -9.46
CA LEU A 32 -7.29 -9.93 -8.50
C LEU A 32 -5.96 -9.68 -9.21
N SER A 33 -5.43 -8.48 -9.07
CA SER A 33 -4.06 -8.14 -9.46
C SER A 33 -3.16 -7.99 -8.24
N LEU A 34 -1.88 -8.41 -8.39
CA LEU A 34 -0.85 -8.24 -7.38
C LEU A 34 0.16 -7.22 -7.89
N ASP A 35 0.30 -6.13 -7.16
CA ASP A 35 1.05 -4.97 -7.59
C ASP A 35 2.00 -4.48 -6.47
N ILE A 36 2.89 -3.55 -6.78
CA ILE A 36 3.64 -2.80 -5.75
C ILE A 36 2.71 -1.73 -5.12
N PRO A 37 3.01 -1.25 -3.88
CA PRO A 37 2.12 -0.33 -3.17
C PRO A 37 1.75 0.95 -3.93
N SER A 38 2.70 1.52 -4.66
CA SER A 38 2.46 2.72 -5.47
C SER A 38 1.50 2.48 -6.64
N ASP A 39 1.57 1.30 -7.26
CA ASP A 39 0.69 0.94 -8.38
C ASP A 39 -0.72 0.59 -7.90
N CYS A 40 -0.86 -0.09 -6.75
CA CYS A 40 -2.16 -0.29 -6.10
C CYS A 40 -2.87 1.05 -5.86
N ALA A 41 -2.15 2.01 -5.29
CA ALA A 41 -2.68 3.35 -5.03
C ALA A 41 -3.06 4.06 -6.34
N LYS A 42 -2.19 4.01 -7.35
CA LYS A 42 -2.44 4.62 -8.66
C LYS A 42 -3.70 4.06 -9.32
N LYS A 43 -3.83 2.73 -9.39
CA LYS A 43 -4.99 2.06 -9.99
C LYS A 43 -6.30 2.46 -9.30
N LEU A 44 -6.30 2.60 -7.98
CA LEU A 44 -7.50 3.01 -7.24
C LEU A 44 -7.82 4.50 -7.45
N ILE A 45 -6.82 5.38 -7.44
CA ILE A 45 -6.97 6.82 -7.71
C ILE A 45 -7.53 7.06 -9.12
N GLU A 46 -7.07 6.29 -10.10
CA GLU A 46 -7.49 6.38 -11.51
C GLU A 46 -8.75 5.57 -11.81
N SER A 47 -9.43 5.02 -10.80
CA SER A 47 -10.65 4.21 -10.94
C SER A 47 -10.49 3.00 -11.88
N GLN A 48 -9.30 2.42 -11.95
CA GLN A 48 -9.01 1.21 -12.72
C GLN A 48 -9.38 -0.06 -11.95
N VAL A 49 -9.53 0.03 -10.62
CA VAL A 49 -9.98 -1.03 -9.73
C VAL A 49 -11.03 -0.49 -8.77
N ASP A 50 -11.88 -1.40 -8.27
CA ASP A 50 -12.96 -1.07 -7.34
C ASP A 50 -12.50 -1.08 -5.88
N ILE A 51 -11.56 -1.99 -5.56
CA ILE A 51 -11.00 -2.17 -4.21
C ILE A 51 -9.48 -2.21 -4.31
N GLY A 52 -8.80 -1.51 -3.40
CA GLY A 52 -7.34 -1.51 -3.33
C GLY A 52 -6.82 -1.65 -1.91
N LEU A 53 -5.78 -2.45 -1.72
CA LEU A 53 -4.95 -2.42 -0.53
C LEU A 53 -3.84 -1.39 -0.76
N ILE A 54 -3.99 -0.20 -0.19
CA ILE A 54 -3.15 0.96 -0.48
C ILE A 54 -2.43 1.50 0.75
N PRO A 55 -1.31 2.20 0.56
CA PRO A 55 -0.66 2.95 1.65
C PRO A 55 -1.59 4.01 2.24
N VAL A 56 -1.59 4.15 3.57
CA VAL A 56 -2.45 5.13 4.26
C VAL A 56 -2.27 6.55 3.74
N ALA A 57 -1.06 6.95 3.37
CA ALA A 57 -0.78 8.27 2.81
C ALA A 57 -1.42 8.52 1.42
N ALA A 58 -1.92 7.48 0.75
CA ALA A 58 -2.59 7.62 -0.54
C ALA A 58 -4.11 7.82 -0.41
N ILE A 59 -4.71 7.51 0.73
CA ILE A 59 -6.16 7.60 0.95
C ILE A 59 -6.74 8.98 0.58
N PRO A 60 -6.13 10.12 0.98
CA PRO A 60 -6.67 11.43 0.66
C PRO A 60 -6.78 11.76 -0.83
N PHE A 61 -6.05 11.03 -1.68
CA PHE A 61 -6.05 11.24 -3.14
C PHE A 61 -7.04 10.35 -3.88
N VAL A 62 -7.70 9.41 -3.19
CA VAL A 62 -8.71 8.53 -3.78
C VAL A 62 -10.06 9.24 -3.78
N PRO A 63 -10.69 9.46 -4.95
CA PRO A 63 -12.01 10.09 -5.01
C PRO A 63 -13.05 9.26 -4.24
N ASN A 64 -13.80 9.91 -3.36
CA ASN A 64 -14.86 9.26 -2.55
C ASN A 64 -14.38 8.01 -1.78
N ALA A 65 -13.15 8.04 -1.27
CA ALA A 65 -12.54 6.91 -0.57
C ALA A 65 -13.40 6.42 0.60
N GLN A 66 -13.58 5.10 0.67
CA GLN A 66 -14.24 4.43 1.79
C GLN A 66 -13.34 3.33 2.34
N ILE A 67 -13.20 3.27 3.65
CA ILE A 67 -12.51 2.16 4.33
C ILE A 67 -13.55 1.08 4.60
N ILE A 68 -13.43 -0.06 3.92
CA ILE A 68 -14.45 -1.12 3.91
C ILE A 68 -14.15 -2.28 4.87
N SER A 69 -13.06 -2.20 5.64
CA SER A 69 -12.62 -3.28 6.54
C SER A 69 -12.09 -2.73 7.85
N SER A 70 -12.27 -3.51 8.92
CA SER A 70 -11.62 -3.27 10.21
C SER A 70 -10.20 -3.85 10.29
N PHE A 71 -9.73 -4.50 9.24
CA PHE A 71 -8.40 -5.11 9.17
C PHE A 71 -7.45 -4.24 8.34
N CYS A 72 -6.21 -4.16 8.79
CA CYS A 72 -5.15 -3.44 8.07
C CYS A 72 -3.79 -4.11 8.30
N ILE A 73 -2.81 -3.72 7.49
CA ILE A 73 -1.41 -4.01 7.76
C ILE A 73 -0.86 -2.83 8.56
N GLY A 74 -0.51 -3.08 9.81
CA GLY A 74 -0.03 -2.04 10.72
C GLY A 74 0.92 -2.61 11.76
N SER A 75 1.43 -1.73 12.62
CA SER A 75 2.22 -2.14 13.78
C SER A 75 1.92 -1.23 14.98
N ILE A 76 2.13 -1.79 16.17
CA ILE A 76 2.11 -1.02 17.42
C ILE A 76 3.56 -0.66 17.73
N GLY A 77 3.90 0.62 17.68
CA GLY A 77 5.26 1.14 17.85
C GLY A 77 6.10 1.10 16.57
N ALA A 78 7.42 1.11 16.74
CA ALA A 78 8.36 1.19 15.63
C ALA A 78 8.38 -0.09 14.78
N VAL A 79 8.59 0.08 13.48
CA VAL A 79 8.85 -1.02 12.55
C VAL A 79 10.36 -1.10 12.25
N ASN A 80 10.89 -2.34 12.20
CA ASN A 80 12.32 -2.59 11.94
C ASN A 80 12.60 -2.86 10.44
N SER A 81 11.76 -2.32 9.55
CA SER A 81 11.85 -2.54 8.10
C SER A 81 11.93 -1.24 7.29
N VAL A 82 11.80 -0.08 7.93
CA VAL A 82 11.85 1.22 7.26
C VAL A 82 12.88 2.10 7.96
N PHE A 83 13.91 2.51 7.21
CA PHE A 83 15.05 3.27 7.73
C PHE A 83 15.43 4.40 6.79
N ILE A 84 16.07 5.42 7.34
CA ILE A 84 16.91 6.36 6.59
C ILE A 84 18.36 5.87 6.73
N PHE A 85 18.95 5.44 5.63
CA PHE A 85 20.37 5.06 5.59
C PHE A 85 21.22 6.29 5.23
N SER A 86 22.29 6.50 5.97
CA SER A 86 23.18 7.65 5.75
C SER A 86 24.60 7.33 6.21
N ASP A 87 25.59 7.82 5.45
CA ASP A 87 27.01 7.79 5.80
C ASP A 87 27.42 8.92 6.74
N VAL A 88 26.50 9.82 7.05
CA VAL A 88 26.73 10.98 7.90
C VAL A 88 25.65 11.08 9.00
N PRO A 89 25.92 11.75 10.12
CA PRO A 89 24.91 12.02 11.14
C PRO A 89 23.68 12.75 10.57
N VAL A 90 22.50 12.50 11.14
CA VAL A 90 21.20 13.01 10.66
C VAL A 90 21.24 14.54 10.43
N ASN A 91 21.86 15.29 11.32
CA ASN A 91 21.99 16.76 11.23
C ASN A 91 22.93 17.24 10.11
N LYS A 92 23.65 16.35 9.46
CA LYS A 92 24.56 16.64 8.33
C LYS A 92 24.02 16.15 6.99
N ILE A 93 22.86 15.52 6.95
CA ILE A 93 22.22 15.06 5.71
C ILE A 93 21.77 16.28 4.91
N LYS A 94 22.22 16.39 3.67
CA LYS A 94 21.85 17.47 2.74
C LYS A 94 20.86 17.01 1.66
N THR A 95 20.88 15.73 1.33
CA THR A 95 20.07 15.16 0.25
C THR A 95 19.51 13.82 0.67
N VAL A 96 18.23 13.56 0.36
CA VAL A 96 17.56 12.29 0.62
C VAL A 96 17.05 11.73 -0.69
N LYS A 97 17.43 10.49 -1.00
CA LYS A 97 16.87 9.73 -2.12
C LYS A 97 15.65 8.99 -1.64
N LEU A 98 14.51 9.22 -2.27
CA LEU A 98 13.23 8.60 -1.92
C LEU A 98 13.07 7.22 -2.58
N ASP A 99 12.36 6.31 -1.89
CA ASP A 99 11.99 5.02 -2.43
C ASP A 99 10.77 5.14 -3.36
N PRO A 100 10.87 4.76 -4.65
CA PRO A 100 9.76 4.87 -5.59
C PRO A 100 8.57 3.96 -5.25
N GLN A 101 8.76 2.95 -4.41
CA GLN A 101 7.72 1.97 -4.07
C GLN A 101 6.86 2.36 -2.87
N SER A 102 7.25 3.34 -2.06
CA SER A 102 6.57 3.66 -0.80
C SER A 102 6.19 5.13 -0.68
N ARG A 103 4.91 5.44 -0.85
CA ARG A 103 4.37 6.80 -0.66
C ARG A 103 4.37 7.22 0.82
N THR A 104 3.98 6.33 1.72
CA THR A 104 3.92 6.62 3.16
C THR A 104 5.29 6.89 3.74
N SER A 105 6.29 6.04 3.45
CA SER A 105 7.66 6.23 3.94
C SER A 105 8.29 7.52 3.40
N ASN A 106 8.05 7.84 2.13
CA ASN A 106 8.54 9.06 1.51
C ASN A 106 7.94 10.31 2.16
N ASN A 107 6.63 10.30 2.42
CA ASN A 107 5.98 11.43 3.09
C ASN A 107 6.47 11.58 4.54
N LEU A 108 6.67 10.49 5.24
CA LEU A 108 7.25 10.52 6.59
C LEU A 108 8.67 11.08 6.58
N ALA A 109 9.51 10.68 5.62
CA ALA A 109 10.87 11.20 5.49
C ALA A 109 10.92 12.72 5.23
N LYS A 110 9.92 13.27 4.54
CA LYS A 110 9.82 14.73 4.28
C LYS A 110 9.44 15.54 5.51
N VAL A 111 8.81 14.95 6.51
CA VAL A 111 8.36 15.63 7.75
C VAL A 111 9.43 15.55 8.85
N ARG A 112 10.45 14.71 8.70
CA ARG A 112 11.58 14.53 9.63
C ARG A 112 12.71 15.50 9.31
#